data_9d21a6a35ac2903cd72dbc77b1e4f21f
#
_entry.id   9d21a6a35ac2903cd72dbc77b1e4f21f
#
_cell.length_a   1.000
_cell.length_b   1.000
_cell.length_c   1.000
_cell.angle_alpha   90.00
_cell.angle_beta   90.00
_cell.angle_gamma   90.00
#
_symmetry.space_group_name_H-M   'P 1'
#
loop_
_entity.id
_entity.type
_entity.pdbx_description
1 polymer ?
#
loop_
_entity_poly.entity_id
_entity_poly.type
_entity_poly.pdbx_seq_one_letter_code
_entity_poly.pdbx_strand_id
1 'polypeptide(L)'
;MSRGGLGGIAPPEARTGLLIPPKFDVTKLLGSPRFAMQRALLQLPGAKSQDYAEQVSDVLALLRGTYRSADGEHGRAVPGEGAQLQVWILGSSGGQSAEVGGSNGLRFAANYHVSPATVLEAVDGYRAAFRPSADLDRPYVSVSADVVVADDEATARELAAGYGLWVRSIRSGAGAIDFPTPHEARQHLWTDADRELVADRVDTQFVGSPSQVADKLEQLRDATDADELLITTITHDHADRVRSYQLLAEEWHRR
;
A
#
# COMPACT_ATOMS: atom_id res chain seq x y z
N MET A 1 19.44 -32.59 23.97
CA MET A 1 20.02 -31.30 23.61
C MET A 1 19.88 -31.12 22.11
N SER A 2 18.82 -30.49 21.66
CA SER A 2 18.61 -30.18 20.24
C SER A 2 18.46 -28.66 20.16
N ARG A 3 19.43 -28.01 19.50
CA ARG A 3 19.42 -26.55 19.24
C ARG A 3 18.43 -26.32 18.09
N GLY A 4 17.29 -25.73 18.40
CA GLY A 4 16.41 -25.16 17.38
C GLY A 4 17.14 -24.04 16.68
N GLY A 5 17.44 -24.22 15.39
CA GLY A 5 17.98 -23.17 14.55
C GLY A 5 16.92 -22.10 14.36
N LEU A 6 17.27 -20.87 14.75
CA LEU A 6 16.57 -19.68 14.28
C LEU A 6 16.76 -19.64 12.75
N GLY A 7 15.70 -19.89 12.01
CA GLY A 7 15.68 -19.72 10.56
C GLY A 7 15.98 -18.24 10.26
N GLY A 8 17.21 -17.95 9.83
CA GLY A 8 17.60 -16.63 9.40
C GLY A 8 16.75 -16.25 8.19
N ILE A 9 16.03 -15.13 8.28
CA ILE A 9 15.33 -14.51 7.16
C ILE A 9 16.38 -14.25 6.07
N ALA A 10 16.19 -14.82 4.87
CA ALA A 10 17.09 -14.60 3.75
C ALA A 10 17.15 -13.08 3.43
N PRO A 11 18.34 -12.55 3.05
CA PRO A 11 18.45 -11.15 2.69
C PRO A 11 17.47 -10.81 1.56
N PRO A 12 16.98 -9.56 1.47
CA PRO A 12 15.95 -9.12 0.50
C PRO A 12 16.25 -9.49 -0.95
N GLU A 13 17.52 -9.49 -1.34
CA GLU A 13 18.00 -9.84 -2.69
C GLU A 13 17.76 -11.32 -3.08
N ALA A 14 17.48 -12.19 -2.12
CA ALA A 14 17.22 -13.62 -2.35
C ALA A 14 15.72 -13.95 -2.48
N ARG A 15 14.82 -12.98 -2.32
CA ARG A 15 13.38 -13.18 -2.43
C ARG A 15 12.92 -13.03 -3.88
N THR A 16 13.18 -14.06 -4.68
CA THR A 16 12.40 -14.47 -5.88
C THR A 16 12.10 -13.41 -6.96
N GLY A 17 13.09 -12.60 -7.38
CA GLY A 17 12.94 -11.79 -8.62
C GLY A 17 11.96 -10.63 -8.57
N LEU A 18 11.37 -10.32 -7.42
CA LEU A 18 10.54 -9.12 -7.26
C LEU A 18 11.42 -7.86 -7.37
N LEU A 19 11.03 -6.92 -8.23
CA LEU A 19 11.73 -5.65 -8.36
C LEU A 19 11.51 -4.79 -7.09
N ILE A 20 12.59 -4.52 -6.36
CA ILE A 20 12.61 -3.57 -5.25
C ILE A 20 13.43 -2.35 -5.69
N PRO A 21 12.78 -1.24 -6.06
CA PRO A 21 13.47 -0.05 -6.53
C PRO A 21 14.15 0.71 -5.38
N PRO A 22 15.05 1.66 -5.67
CA PRO A 22 15.55 2.60 -4.68
C PRO A 22 14.42 3.39 -4.01
N LYS A 23 14.60 3.73 -2.73
CA LYS A 23 13.62 4.50 -1.96
C LYS A 23 13.48 5.92 -2.53
N PHE A 24 12.25 6.33 -2.84
CA PHE A 24 11.95 7.69 -3.27
C PHE A 24 12.16 8.69 -2.11
N ASP A 25 12.85 9.80 -2.38
CA ASP A 25 13.01 10.90 -1.42
C ASP A 25 11.75 11.78 -1.38
N VAL A 26 10.94 11.60 -0.36
CA VAL A 26 9.71 12.36 -0.12
C VAL A 26 9.95 13.74 0.51
N THR A 27 11.17 14.09 0.87
CA THR A 27 11.50 15.29 1.66
C THR A 27 11.03 16.56 0.97
N LYS A 28 11.26 16.66 -0.35
CA LYS A 28 10.82 17.81 -1.15
C LYS A 28 9.28 17.94 -1.20
N LEU A 29 8.59 16.81 -1.29
CA LEU A 29 7.13 16.77 -1.33
C LEU A 29 6.53 17.21 0.02
N LEU A 30 7.04 16.66 1.13
CA LEU A 30 6.59 16.98 2.48
C LEU A 30 6.88 18.44 2.86
N GLY A 31 7.95 19.04 2.32
CA GLY A 31 8.31 20.45 2.51
C GLY A 31 7.56 21.43 1.62
N SER A 32 6.66 20.96 0.74
CA SER A 32 5.93 21.85 -0.16
C SER A 32 4.90 22.72 0.56
N PRO A 33 4.65 23.97 0.06
CA PRO A 33 3.61 24.85 0.64
C PRO A 33 2.22 24.21 0.66
N ARG A 34 1.90 23.39 -0.34
CA ARG A 34 0.64 22.65 -0.42
C ARG A 34 0.49 21.66 0.73
N PHE A 35 1.55 20.91 1.05
CA PHE A 35 1.53 19.95 2.17
C PHE A 35 1.42 20.67 3.52
N ALA A 36 2.10 21.80 3.67
CA ALA A 36 2.00 22.65 4.86
C ALA A 36 0.57 23.19 5.04
N MET A 37 -0.07 23.65 3.97
CA MET A 37 -1.47 24.09 3.98
C MET A 37 -2.42 22.94 4.36
N GLN A 38 -2.28 21.77 3.75
CA GLN A 38 -3.11 20.61 4.06
C GLN A 38 -3.00 20.22 5.54
N ARG A 39 -1.78 20.18 6.08
CA ARG A 39 -1.55 19.92 7.50
C ARG A 39 -2.25 20.93 8.39
N ALA A 40 -2.15 22.21 8.06
CA ALA A 40 -2.80 23.29 8.82
C ALA A 40 -4.33 23.20 8.82
N LEU A 41 -4.92 22.67 7.73
CA LEU A 41 -6.37 22.45 7.63
C LEU A 41 -6.86 21.23 8.43
N LEU A 42 -5.98 20.24 8.65
CA LEU A 42 -6.32 18.99 9.35
C LEU A 42 -6.06 19.04 10.86
N GLN A 43 -5.33 20.04 11.33
CA GLN A 43 -4.99 20.18 12.75
C GLN A 43 -5.58 21.48 13.32
N LEU A 44 -6.23 21.38 14.47
CA LEU A 44 -6.63 22.57 15.21
C LEU A 44 -5.38 23.36 15.64
N PRO A 45 -5.44 24.71 15.64
CA PRO A 45 -4.32 25.54 16.09
C PRO A 45 -3.89 25.16 17.52
N GLY A 46 -2.61 24.86 17.68
CA GLY A 46 -2.04 24.46 18.98
C GLY A 46 -2.32 23.02 19.42
N ALA A 47 -3.04 22.21 18.61
CA ALA A 47 -3.25 20.81 18.92
C ALA A 47 -1.92 20.05 18.88
N LYS A 48 -1.68 19.22 19.90
CA LYS A 48 -0.59 18.24 19.91
C LYS A 48 -1.15 16.93 19.41
N SER A 49 -0.49 16.34 18.41
CA SER A 49 -0.82 14.97 17.98
C SER A 49 -0.52 14.01 19.13
N GLN A 50 -1.50 13.19 19.48
CA GLN A 50 -1.32 12.05 20.37
C GLN A 50 -0.41 11.03 19.68
N ASP A 51 0.26 10.18 20.43
CA ASP A 51 1.03 9.06 19.90
C ASP A 51 0.14 8.11 19.07
N TYR A 52 0.66 7.59 17.96
CA TYR A 52 -0.13 6.76 17.07
C TYR A 52 -0.62 5.45 17.72
N ALA A 53 0.21 4.83 18.57
CA ALA A 53 -0.19 3.62 19.27
C ALA A 53 -1.31 3.90 20.28
N GLU A 54 -1.28 5.06 20.97
CA GLU A 54 -2.35 5.52 21.85
C GLU A 54 -3.65 5.76 21.08
N GLN A 55 -3.57 6.44 19.91
CA GLN A 55 -4.76 6.67 19.06
C GLN A 55 -5.40 5.35 18.60
N VAL A 56 -4.61 4.37 18.17
CA VAL A 56 -5.11 3.05 17.79
C VAL A 56 -5.73 2.34 18.98
N SER A 57 -5.10 2.41 20.16
CA SER A 57 -5.62 1.83 21.40
C SER A 57 -6.97 2.43 21.79
N ASP A 58 -7.10 3.76 21.69
CA ASP A 58 -8.35 4.46 21.96
C ASP A 58 -9.47 4.04 21.00
N VAL A 59 -9.17 3.94 19.68
CA VAL A 59 -10.12 3.44 18.69
C VAL A 59 -10.58 2.02 19.01
N LEU A 60 -9.65 1.12 19.33
CA LEU A 60 -9.98 -0.25 19.71
C LEU A 60 -10.82 -0.31 20.99
N ALA A 61 -10.51 0.52 21.99
CA ALA A 61 -11.29 0.63 23.22
C ALA A 61 -12.70 1.15 22.98
N LEU A 62 -12.87 2.14 22.10
CA LEU A 62 -14.18 2.67 21.67
C LEU A 62 -15.02 1.59 20.96
N LEU A 63 -14.41 0.83 20.06
CA LEU A 63 -15.10 -0.28 19.36
C LEU A 63 -15.53 -1.40 20.34
N ARG A 64 -14.75 -1.65 21.39
CA ARG A 64 -15.07 -2.64 22.43
C ARG A 64 -15.99 -2.12 23.53
N GLY A 65 -16.32 -0.82 23.55
CA GLY A 65 -17.11 -0.19 24.62
C GLY A 65 -16.37 -0.09 25.95
N THR A 66 -15.04 -0.10 25.93
CA THR A 66 -14.19 -0.07 27.15
C THR A 66 -13.42 1.24 27.33
N TYR A 67 -13.59 2.20 26.41
CA TYR A 67 -12.85 3.45 26.45
C TYR A 67 -13.15 4.27 27.70
N ARG A 68 -12.09 4.80 28.33
CA ARG A 68 -12.16 5.76 29.43
C ARG A 68 -11.26 6.96 29.11
N SER A 69 -11.76 8.16 29.39
CA SER A 69 -10.94 9.38 29.33
C SER A 69 -9.90 9.39 30.48
N ALA A 70 -8.97 10.32 30.45
CA ALA A 70 -8.00 10.53 31.52
C ALA A 70 -8.67 10.80 32.90
N ASP A 71 -9.87 11.40 32.88
CA ASP A 71 -10.67 11.69 34.07
C ASP A 71 -11.59 10.50 34.47
N GLY A 72 -11.51 9.37 33.75
CA GLY A 72 -12.28 8.16 34.02
C GLY A 72 -13.67 8.11 33.39
N GLU A 73 -14.09 9.14 32.67
CA GLU A 73 -15.39 9.19 31.99
C GLU A 73 -15.49 8.15 30.86
N HIS A 74 -16.63 7.48 30.76
CA HIS A 74 -16.89 6.48 29.74
C HIS A 74 -17.27 7.13 28.42
N GLY A 75 -16.41 6.97 27.39
CA GLY A 75 -16.71 7.36 26.03
C GLY A 75 -17.40 6.24 25.25
N ARG A 76 -18.34 6.61 24.38
CA ARG A 76 -19.06 5.67 23.52
C ARG A 76 -18.99 6.09 22.04
N ALA A 77 -18.82 5.12 21.16
CA ALA A 77 -18.79 5.31 19.70
C ALA A 77 -20.01 4.63 19.06
N VAL A 78 -21.11 5.37 18.95
CA VAL A 78 -22.34 4.88 18.31
C VAL A 78 -22.32 5.30 16.84
N PRO A 79 -22.55 4.36 15.90
CA PRO A 79 -22.99 2.96 16.03
C PRO A 79 -21.85 1.92 16.09
N GLY A 80 -20.57 2.32 16.21
CA GLY A 80 -19.40 1.44 16.08
C GLY A 80 -19.20 0.47 17.27
N GLU A 81 -19.67 0.84 18.47
CA GLU A 81 -19.50 0.03 19.69
C GLU A 81 -20.17 -1.35 19.54
N GLY A 82 -19.39 -2.42 19.77
CA GLY A 82 -19.87 -3.80 19.66
C GLY A 82 -20.02 -4.33 18.24
N ALA A 83 -19.70 -3.52 17.22
CA ALA A 83 -19.76 -3.99 15.83
C ALA A 83 -18.69 -5.03 15.53
N GLN A 84 -19.04 -6.08 14.79
CA GLN A 84 -18.12 -7.13 14.34
C GLN A 84 -17.32 -6.61 13.12
N LEU A 85 -16.23 -5.90 13.39
CA LEU A 85 -15.39 -5.26 12.37
C LEU A 85 -14.03 -5.95 12.28
N GLN A 86 -13.54 -6.09 11.05
CA GLN A 86 -12.14 -6.38 10.81
C GLN A 86 -11.35 -5.07 10.83
N VAL A 87 -10.44 -4.93 11.78
CA VAL A 87 -9.55 -3.76 11.86
C VAL A 87 -8.26 -4.05 11.11
N TRP A 88 -7.91 -3.14 10.20
CA TRP A 88 -6.71 -3.20 9.39
C TRP A 88 -5.81 -2.01 9.66
N ILE A 89 -4.52 -2.26 9.84
CA ILE A 89 -3.50 -1.21 9.86
C ILE A 89 -2.82 -1.18 8.51
N LEU A 90 -2.77 0.00 7.88
CA LEU A 90 -2.06 0.22 6.63
C LEU A 90 -0.68 0.80 6.94
N GLY A 91 0.37 0.22 6.34
CA GLY A 91 1.74 0.66 6.53
C GLY A 91 2.59 0.55 5.27
N SER A 92 3.55 1.46 5.12
CA SER A 92 4.46 1.52 3.98
C SER A 92 5.92 1.25 4.34
N SER A 93 6.21 0.97 5.61
CA SER A 93 7.57 0.67 6.10
C SER A 93 7.51 -0.18 7.37
N GLY A 94 8.64 -0.71 7.83
CA GLY A 94 8.76 -1.47 9.09
C GLY A 94 8.66 -0.63 10.37
N GLY A 95 8.18 0.63 10.26
CA GLY A 95 8.05 1.55 11.39
C GLY A 95 6.77 1.36 12.21
N GLN A 96 6.30 2.47 12.80
CA GLN A 96 5.26 2.52 13.81
C GLN A 96 3.96 1.78 13.43
N SER A 97 3.49 1.89 12.17
CA SER A 97 2.27 1.18 11.73
C SER A 97 2.44 -0.34 11.77
N ALA A 98 3.58 -0.85 11.33
CA ALA A 98 3.88 -2.28 11.35
C ALA A 98 3.96 -2.81 12.80
N GLU A 99 4.64 -2.06 13.68
CA GLU A 99 4.77 -2.40 15.10
C GLU A 99 3.42 -2.39 15.82
N VAL A 100 2.61 -1.34 15.62
CA VAL A 100 1.29 -1.21 16.25
C VAL A 100 0.32 -2.28 15.74
N GLY A 101 0.29 -2.53 14.43
CA GLY A 101 -0.53 -3.59 13.83
C GLY A 101 -0.16 -4.97 14.39
N GLY A 102 1.14 -5.28 14.44
CA GLY A 102 1.65 -6.55 14.93
C GLY A 102 1.40 -6.74 16.43
N SER A 103 1.77 -5.76 17.26
CA SER A 103 1.65 -5.86 18.73
C SER A 103 0.20 -5.96 19.22
N ASN A 104 -0.77 -5.45 18.46
CA ASN A 104 -2.20 -5.58 18.76
C ASN A 104 -2.85 -6.80 18.09
N GLY A 105 -2.11 -7.63 17.35
CA GLY A 105 -2.66 -8.78 16.65
C GLY A 105 -3.72 -8.42 15.62
N LEU A 106 -3.53 -7.29 14.92
CA LEU A 106 -4.43 -6.80 13.87
C LEU A 106 -3.96 -7.24 12.48
N ARG A 107 -4.85 -7.19 11.50
CA ARG A 107 -4.50 -7.37 10.09
C ARG A 107 -3.65 -6.22 9.59
N PHE A 108 -2.72 -6.51 8.68
CA PHE A 108 -1.81 -5.51 8.13
C PHE A 108 -1.89 -5.46 6.60
N ALA A 109 -1.97 -4.25 6.05
CA ALA A 109 -1.93 -4.03 4.62
C ALA A 109 -0.69 -3.23 4.24
N ALA A 110 0.26 -3.86 3.55
CA ALA A 110 1.41 -3.21 2.95
C ALA A 110 1.08 -2.76 1.52
N ASN A 111 1.77 -1.73 1.03
CA ASN A 111 1.49 -1.19 -0.29
C ASN A 111 2.71 -1.24 -1.20
N TYR A 112 2.73 -2.16 -2.14
CA TYR A 112 3.73 -2.19 -3.21
C TYR A 112 3.47 -1.12 -4.26
N HIS A 113 2.20 -0.75 -4.47
CA HIS A 113 1.81 0.25 -5.47
C HIS A 113 2.20 1.70 -5.14
N VAL A 114 2.49 2.05 -3.89
CA VAL A 114 2.92 3.42 -3.49
C VAL A 114 4.35 3.43 -2.98
N SER A 115 4.74 2.42 -2.23
CA SER A 115 6.04 2.34 -1.56
C SER A 115 6.73 1.00 -1.84
N PRO A 116 7.02 0.68 -3.12
CA PRO A 116 7.58 -0.61 -3.48
C PRO A 116 8.94 -0.88 -2.82
N ALA A 117 9.73 0.17 -2.61
CA ALA A 117 11.06 0.07 -2.01
C ALA A 117 11.08 -0.49 -0.57
N THR A 118 9.99 -0.37 0.15
CA THR A 118 9.92 -0.71 1.59
C THR A 118 8.89 -1.77 1.91
N VAL A 119 8.27 -2.40 0.90
CA VAL A 119 7.21 -3.40 1.11
C VAL A 119 7.67 -4.60 1.94
N LEU A 120 8.87 -5.13 1.67
CA LEU A 120 9.44 -6.26 2.43
C LEU A 120 9.75 -5.86 3.88
N GLU A 121 10.34 -4.66 4.08
CA GLU A 121 10.59 -4.10 5.40
C GLU A 121 9.29 -3.96 6.20
N ALA A 122 8.21 -3.47 5.57
CA ALA A 122 6.91 -3.31 6.22
C ALA A 122 6.32 -4.64 6.69
N VAL A 123 6.33 -5.64 5.82
CA VAL A 123 5.80 -6.98 6.12
C VAL A 123 6.64 -7.69 7.19
N ASP A 124 7.97 -7.62 7.08
CA ASP A 124 8.87 -8.23 8.06
C ASP A 124 8.75 -7.57 9.44
N GLY A 125 8.67 -6.23 9.49
CA GLY A 125 8.46 -5.47 10.72
C GLY A 125 7.15 -5.83 11.41
N TYR A 126 6.06 -5.95 10.65
CA TYR A 126 4.78 -6.39 11.16
C TYR A 126 4.84 -7.80 11.76
N ARG A 127 5.42 -8.77 11.01
CA ARG A 127 5.54 -10.16 11.49
C ARG A 127 6.41 -10.29 12.72
N ALA A 128 7.51 -9.55 12.77
CA ALA A 128 8.41 -9.53 13.93
C ALA A 128 7.73 -9.00 15.20
N ALA A 129 6.83 -8.03 15.05
CA ALA A 129 6.08 -7.44 16.15
C ALA A 129 4.81 -8.24 16.52
N PHE A 130 4.36 -9.18 15.68
CA PHE A 130 3.05 -9.82 15.83
C PHE A 130 2.91 -10.58 17.15
N ARG A 131 1.77 -10.37 17.77
CA ARG A 131 1.28 -11.12 18.95
C ARG A 131 -0.13 -11.61 18.67
N PRO A 132 -0.44 -12.88 18.93
CA PRO A 132 -1.80 -13.40 18.78
C PRO A 132 -2.82 -12.59 19.57
N SER A 133 -4.01 -12.43 19.00
CA SER A 133 -5.15 -11.77 19.61
C SER A 133 -6.38 -12.67 19.60
N ALA A 134 -7.52 -12.16 20.06
CA ALA A 134 -8.79 -12.88 19.93
C ALA A 134 -9.27 -13.01 18.47
N ASP A 135 -8.77 -12.14 17.59
CA ASP A 135 -9.19 -12.07 16.18
C ASP A 135 -8.23 -12.81 15.24
N LEU A 136 -6.95 -12.98 15.63
CA LEU A 136 -5.90 -13.59 14.81
C LEU A 136 -4.91 -14.42 15.63
N ASP A 137 -4.77 -15.71 15.28
CA ASP A 137 -3.77 -16.61 15.85
C ASP A 137 -2.38 -16.45 15.22
N ARG A 138 -2.32 -15.98 13.97
CA ARG A 138 -1.11 -15.79 13.18
C ARG A 138 -1.19 -14.46 12.40
N PRO A 139 -0.03 -13.92 11.94
CA PRO A 139 -0.02 -12.75 11.09
C PRO A 139 -0.93 -12.93 9.86
N TYR A 140 -1.63 -11.86 9.47
CA TYR A 140 -2.42 -11.80 8.25
C TYR A 140 -2.02 -10.54 7.46
N VAL A 141 -1.51 -10.76 6.25
CA VAL A 141 -0.92 -9.71 5.41
C VAL A 141 -1.68 -9.60 4.09
N SER A 142 -2.15 -8.40 3.77
CA SER A 142 -2.55 -8.01 2.42
C SER A 142 -1.47 -7.14 1.79
N VAL A 143 -1.20 -7.32 0.48
CA VAL A 143 -0.27 -6.45 -0.25
C VAL A 143 -0.96 -5.90 -1.50
N SER A 144 -0.91 -4.59 -1.68
CA SER A 144 -1.54 -3.95 -2.84
C SER A 144 -0.57 -3.74 -4.00
N ALA A 145 -1.07 -3.88 -5.24
CA ALA A 145 -0.33 -3.67 -6.47
C ALA A 145 -1.14 -2.88 -7.49
N ASP A 146 -0.48 -2.00 -8.27
CA ASP A 146 -1.06 -1.36 -9.45
C ASP A 146 -0.95 -2.30 -10.66
N VAL A 147 -2.09 -2.55 -11.31
CA VAL A 147 -2.21 -3.55 -12.37
C VAL A 147 -2.98 -2.97 -13.56
N VAL A 148 -2.50 -3.22 -14.77
CA VAL A 148 -3.28 -2.99 -16.01
C VAL A 148 -3.17 -4.22 -16.89
N VAL A 149 -4.29 -4.87 -17.14
CA VAL A 149 -4.39 -6.08 -17.96
C VAL A 149 -5.24 -5.81 -19.20
N ALA A 150 -4.75 -6.26 -20.34
CA ALA A 150 -5.51 -6.31 -21.60
C ALA A 150 -5.30 -7.66 -22.28
N ASP A 151 -6.01 -7.91 -23.39
CA ASP A 151 -5.91 -9.17 -24.11
C ASP A 151 -4.48 -9.44 -24.63
N ASP A 152 -3.69 -8.37 -24.85
CA ASP A 152 -2.27 -8.44 -25.19
C ASP A 152 -1.45 -7.34 -24.49
N GLU A 153 -0.13 -7.53 -24.44
CA GLU A 153 0.81 -6.62 -23.77
C GLU A 153 0.84 -5.23 -24.40
N ALA A 154 0.72 -5.12 -25.73
CA ALA A 154 0.81 -3.83 -26.42
C ALA A 154 -0.39 -2.94 -26.04
N THR A 155 -1.58 -3.52 -26.05
CA THR A 155 -2.81 -2.85 -25.60
C THR A 155 -2.72 -2.46 -24.12
N ALA A 156 -2.24 -3.36 -23.25
CA ALA A 156 -2.08 -3.05 -21.83
C ALA A 156 -1.12 -1.88 -21.60
N ARG A 157 0.00 -1.83 -22.32
CA ARG A 157 0.97 -0.73 -22.25
C ARG A 157 0.37 0.60 -22.74
N GLU A 158 -0.48 0.56 -23.76
CA GLU A 158 -1.18 1.76 -24.22
C GLU A 158 -2.14 2.29 -23.16
N LEU A 159 -2.94 1.42 -22.55
CA LEU A 159 -3.86 1.79 -21.47
C LEU A 159 -3.14 2.35 -20.24
N ALA A 160 -1.96 1.84 -19.94
CA ALA A 160 -1.12 2.29 -18.81
C ALA A 160 -0.32 3.57 -19.10
N ALA A 161 -0.29 4.07 -20.34
CA ALA A 161 0.62 5.15 -20.76
C ALA A 161 0.46 6.45 -19.94
N GLY A 162 -0.75 6.74 -19.43
CA GLY A 162 -1.03 7.92 -18.62
C GLY A 162 -0.42 7.89 -17.22
N TYR A 163 -0.05 6.71 -16.72
CA TYR A 163 0.33 6.51 -15.31
C TYR A 163 1.58 7.33 -14.90
N GLY A 164 2.63 7.28 -15.70
CA GLY A 164 3.85 8.04 -15.41
C GLY A 164 3.61 9.54 -15.33
N LEU A 165 2.80 10.10 -16.25
CA LEU A 165 2.48 11.53 -16.27
C LEU A 165 1.62 11.92 -15.05
N TRP A 166 0.70 11.07 -14.65
CA TRP A 166 -0.10 11.25 -13.44
C TRP A 166 0.77 11.22 -12.17
N VAL A 167 1.67 10.24 -12.03
CA VAL A 167 2.63 10.15 -10.91
C VAL A 167 3.53 11.39 -10.86
N ARG A 168 4.03 11.83 -12.02
CA ARG A 168 4.83 13.04 -12.14
C ARG A 168 4.10 14.28 -11.60
N SER A 169 2.83 14.44 -11.91
CA SER A 169 2.03 15.58 -11.43
C SER A 169 1.96 15.65 -9.92
N ILE A 170 1.83 14.50 -9.26
CA ILE A 170 1.82 14.39 -7.79
C ILE A 170 3.20 14.74 -7.23
N ARG A 171 4.26 14.14 -7.77
CA ARG A 171 5.64 14.25 -7.25
C ARG A 171 6.29 15.60 -7.52
N SER A 172 5.84 16.33 -8.55
CA SER A 172 6.28 17.71 -8.82
C SER A 172 5.74 18.73 -7.81
N GLY A 173 4.81 18.33 -6.94
CA GLY A 173 4.18 19.23 -5.95
C GLY A 173 2.99 20.02 -6.49
N ALA A 174 2.67 19.94 -7.78
CA ALA A 174 1.51 20.59 -8.38
C ALA A 174 0.17 19.94 -7.94
N GLY A 175 0.22 18.69 -7.49
CA GLY A 175 -0.93 17.87 -7.14
C GLY A 175 -1.39 16.99 -8.30
N ALA A 176 -2.23 16.00 -8.00
CA ALA A 176 -2.75 15.09 -9.01
C ALA A 176 -3.57 15.85 -10.06
N ILE A 177 -3.30 15.55 -11.33
CA ILE A 177 -4.15 15.91 -12.47
C ILE A 177 -5.19 14.81 -12.70
N ASP A 178 -6.20 15.08 -13.53
CA ASP A 178 -7.05 14.03 -14.06
C ASP A 178 -6.18 12.98 -14.79
N PHE A 179 -6.57 11.70 -14.73
CA PHE A 179 -5.75 10.66 -15.33
C PHE A 179 -5.70 10.84 -16.85
N PRO A 180 -4.48 11.01 -17.45
CA PRO A 180 -4.34 11.36 -18.86
C PRO A 180 -4.83 10.26 -19.79
N THR A 181 -5.35 10.66 -20.95
CA THR A 181 -5.58 9.75 -22.05
C THR A 181 -4.25 9.19 -22.58
N PRO A 182 -4.24 8.04 -23.26
CA PRO A 182 -3.05 7.55 -23.95
C PRO A 182 -2.51 8.56 -24.99
N HIS A 183 -3.38 9.34 -25.61
CA HIS A 183 -2.99 10.38 -26.57
C HIS A 183 -2.22 11.51 -25.88
N GLU A 184 -2.72 12.08 -24.81
CA GLU A 184 -2.04 13.13 -24.02
C GLU A 184 -0.72 12.64 -23.45
N ALA A 185 -0.67 11.41 -22.97
CA ALA A 185 0.56 10.81 -22.44
C ALA A 185 1.66 10.71 -23.52
N ARG A 186 1.31 10.38 -24.75
CA ARG A 186 2.25 10.34 -25.89
C ARG A 186 2.76 11.72 -26.31
N GLN A 187 2.01 12.79 -26.08
CA GLN A 187 2.41 14.15 -26.42
C GLN A 187 3.38 14.77 -25.41
N HIS A 188 3.49 14.19 -24.21
CA HIS A 188 4.39 14.70 -23.18
C HIS A 188 5.86 14.49 -23.56
N LEU A 189 6.63 15.57 -23.54
CA LEU A 189 8.07 15.53 -23.79
C LEU A 189 8.83 15.16 -22.52
N TRP A 190 9.12 13.88 -22.39
CA TRP A 190 9.82 13.34 -21.23
C TRP A 190 11.28 13.77 -21.18
N THR A 191 11.69 14.43 -20.10
CA THR A 191 13.10 14.63 -19.74
C THR A 191 13.63 13.44 -18.95
N ASP A 192 14.96 13.31 -18.83
CA ASP A 192 15.57 12.27 -17.98
C ASP A 192 15.19 12.45 -16.51
N ALA A 193 15.12 13.70 -16.06
CA ALA A 193 14.66 14.02 -14.70
C ALA A 193 13.20 13.62 -14.45
N ASP A 194 12.30 13.75 -15.43
CA ASP A 194 10.93 13.27 -15.32
C ASP A 194 10.87 11.75 -15.23
N ARG A 195 11.68 11.05 -16.02
CA ARG A 195 11.76 9.57 -16.00
C ARG A 195 12.27 9.07 -14.65
N GLU A 196 13.35 9.65 -14.17
CA GLU A 196 13.92 9.33 -12.86
C GLU A 196 12.91 9.59 -11.72
N LEU A 197 12.17 10.69 -11.80
CA LEU A 197 11.17 11.07 -10.81
C LEU A 197 10.06 10.03 -10.63
N VAL A 198 9.73 9.25 -11.67
CA VAL A 198 8.60 8.31 -11.67
C VAL A 198 9.01 6.84 -11.79
N ALA A 199 10.29 6.55 -12.00
CA ALA A 199 10.79 5.23 -12.38
C ALA A 199 10.34 4.13 -11.42
N ASP A 200 10.50 4.32 -10.12
CA ASP A 200 10.11 3.34 -9.10
C ASP A 200 8.63 2.94 -9.16
N ARG A 201 7.74 3.87 -9.57
CA ARG A 201 6.30 3.62 -9.69
C ARG A 201 5.93 3.00 -11.03
N VAL A 202 6.54 3.48 -12.12
CA VAL A 202 6.30 2.96 -13.47
C VAL A 202 6.86 1.55 -13.62
N ASP A 203 8.06 1.30 -13.12
CA ASP A 203 8.74 0.02 -13.26
C ASP A 203 8.12 -1.08 -12.38
N THR A 204 7.42 -0.70 -11.31
CA THR A 204 6.72 -1.64 -10.41
C THR A 204 5.24 -1.81 -10.72
N GLN A 205 4.68 -1.10 -11.69
CA GLN A 205 3.33 -1.33 -12.18
C GLN A 205 3.29 -2.65 -12.98
N PHE A 206 2.33 -3.52 -12.69
CA PHE A 206 2.17 -4.78 -13.40
C PHE A 206 1.27 -4.59 -14.62
N VAL A 207 1.89 -4.49 -15.80
CA VAL A 207 1.23 -4.24 -17.08
C VAL A 207 1.51 -5.39 -18.03
N GLY A 208 0.47 -5.92 -18.70
CA GLY A 208 0.64 -7.01 -19.67
C GLY A 208 -0.63 -7.82 -19.93
N SER A 209 -0.43 -8.96 -20.58
CA SER A 209 -1.48 -9.96 -20.76
C SER A 209 -1.88 -10.60 -19.42
N PRO A 210 -3.04 -11.28 -19.32
CA PRO A 210 -3.50 -11.90 -18.08
C PRO A 210 -2.45 -12.82 -17.44
N SER A 211 -1.82 -13.70 -18.22
CA SER A 211 -0.81 -14.64 -17.70
C SER A 211 0.45 -13.92 -17.21
N GLN A 212 0.96 -12.93 -17.97
CA GLN A 212 2.15 -12.17 -17.58
C GLN A 212 1.96 -11.42 -16.27
N VAL A 213 0.78 -10.82 -16.07
CA VAL A 213 0.47 -10.09 -14.84
C VAL A 213 0.25 -11.04 -13.68
N ALA A 214 -0.43 -12.15 -13.89
CA ALA A 214 -0.62 -13.16 -12.85
C ALA A 214 0.71 -13.76 -12.37
N ASP A 215 1.68 -14.02 -13.26
CA ASP A 215 3.03 -14.49 -12.88
C ASP A 215 3.75 -13.47 -11.98
N LYS A 216 3.65 -12.17 -12.29
CA LYS A 216 4.22 -11.10 -11.45
C LYS A 216 3.52 -10.97 -10.10
N LEU A 217 2.21 -11.15 -10.06
CA LEU A 217 1.44 -11.15 -8.81
C LEU A 217 1.80 -12.35 -7.92
N GLU A 218 2.04 -13.52 -8.51
CA GLU A 218 2.56 -14.67 -7.77
C GLU A 218 3.95 -14.39 -7.19
N GLN A 219 4.84 -13.76 -7.95
CA GLN A 219 6.14 -13.31 -7.43
C GLN A 219 5.99 -12.35 -6.25
N LEU A 220 5.06 -11.40 -6.33
CA LEU A 220 4.78 -10.46 -5.23
C LEU A 220 4.24 -11.20 -4.00
N ARG A 221 3.27 -12.11 -4.18
CA ARG A 221 2.72 -12.96 -3.12
C ARG A 221 3.82 -13.76 -2.44
N ASP A 222 4.64 -14.46 -3.22
CA ASP A 222 5.67 -15.34 -2.70
C ASP A 222 6.82 -14.56 -2.03
N ALA A 223 7.21 -13.40 -2.57
CA ALA A 223 8.21 -12.55 -1.96
C ALA A 223 7.78 -11.94 -0.62
N THR A 224 6.49 -11.64 -0.49
CA THR A 224 5.91 -11.05 0.72
C THR A 224 5.23 -12.07 1.63
N ASP A 225 5.07 -13.33 1.17
CA ASP A 225 4.26 -14.36 1.84
C ASP A 225 2.88 -13.80 2.24
N ALA A 226 2.24 -13.06 1.31
CA ALA A 226 0.96 -12.41 1.54
C ALA A 226 -0.20 -13.41 1.52
N ASP A 227 -1.12 -13.26 2.46
CA ASP A 227 -2.37 -14.02 2.50
C ASP A 227 -3.37 -13.49 1.46
N GLU A 228 -3.26 -12.21 1.08
CA GLU A 228 -4.18 -11.52 0.19
C GLU A 228 -3.45 -10.50 -0.70
N LEU A 229 -3.84 -10.40 -1.96
CA LEU A 229 -3.41 -9.34 -2.87
C LEU A 229 -4.57 -8.38 -3.15
N LEU A 230 -4.35 -7.09 -2.92
CA LEU A 230 -5.30 -6.03 -3.22
C LEU A 230 -4.92 -5.38 -4.55
N ILE A 231 -5.74 -5.54 -5.56
CA ILE A 231 -5.45 -5.03 -6.90
C ILE A 231 -6.07 -3.65 -7.09
N THR A 232 -5.25 -2.69 -7.51
CA THR A 232 -5.70 -1.39 -7.99
C THR A 232 -5.44 -1.30 -9.50
N THR A 233 -6.37 -0.69 -10.23
CA THR A 233 -6.24 -0.45 -11.66
C THR A 233 -6.66 0.97 -11.97
N ILE A 234 -5.78 1.72 -12.64
CA ILE A 234 -6.04 3.08 -13.08
C ILE A 234 -5.88 3.12 -14.60
N THR A 235 -6.98 3.39 -15.30
CA THR A 235 -7.04 3.67 -16.75
C THR A 235 -7.87 4.92 -16.97
N HIS A 236 -7.71 5.56 -18.13
CA HIS A 236 -8.53 6.74 -18.47
C HIS A 236 -10.00 6.34 -18.62
N ASP A 237 -10.28 5.32 -19.43
CA ASP A 237 -11.64 4.83 -19.65
C ASP A 237 -12.05 3.83 -18.57
N HIS A 238 -13.27 4.00 -18.06
CA HIS A 238 -13.82 3.10 -17.05
C HIS A 238 -14.07 1.68 -17.58
N ALA A 239 -14.46 1.54 -18.86
CA ALA A 239 -14.69 0.22 -19.45
C ALA A 239 -13.41 -0.61 -19.50
N ASP A 240 -12.27 0.01 -19.83
CA ASP A 240 -10.95 -0.62 -19.83
C ASP A 240 -10.56 -1.06 -18.42
N ARG A 241 -10.86 -0.25 -17.41
CA ARG A 241 -10.62 -0.62 -16.01
C ARG A 241 -11.43 -1.85 -15.61
N VAL A 242 -12.71 -1.88 -15.95
CA VAL A 242 -13.58 -3.05 -15.67
C VAL A 242 -13.05 -4.28 -16.40
N ARG A 243 -12.68 -4.13 -17.68
CA ARG A 243 -12.14 -5.24 -18.48
C ARG A 243 -10.84 -5.78 -17.90
N SER A 244 -9.95 -4.91 -17.42
CA SER A 244 -8.70 -5.31 -16.76
C SER A 244 -8.95 -6.20 -15.55
N TYR A 245 -9.90 -5.84 -14.67
CA TYR A 245 -10.27 -6.68 -13.53
C TYR A 245 -10.88 -8.02 -13.96
N GLN A 246 -11.73 -8.03 -14.97
CA GLN A 246 -12.36 -9.25 -15.49
C GLN A 246 -11.31 -10.24 -16.01
N LEU A 247 -10.40 -9.75 -16.87
CA LEU A 247 -9.33 -10.56 -17.45
C LEU A 247 -8.41 -11.16 -16.37
N LEU A 248 -8.03 -10.34 -15.40
CA LEU A 248 -7.19 -10.82 -14.31
C LEU A 248 -7.92 -11.84 -13.44
N ALA A 249 -9.18 -11.59 -13.08
CA ALA A 249 -9.96 -12.52 -12.26
C ALA A 249 -10.16 -13.86 -12.97
N GLU A 250 -10.48 -13.86 -14.25
CA GLU A 250 -10.60 -15.07 -15.07
C GLU A 250 -9.30 -15.88 -15.10
N GLU A 251 -8.15 -15.22 -15.25
CA GLU A 251 -6.85 -15.88 -15.22
C GLU A 251 -6.52 -16.43 -13.84
N TRP A 252 -6.73 -15.62 -12.79
CA TRP A 252 -6.41 -16.00 -11.42
C TRP A 252 -7.20 -17.21 -10.93
N HIS A 253 -8.48 -17.31 -11.31
CA HIS A 253 -9.32 -18.46 -10.94
C HIS A 253 -9.00 -19.76 -11.71
N ARG A 254 -8.23 -19.66 -12.78
CA ARG A 254 -7.78 -20.86 -13.55
C ARG A 254 -6.50 -21.48 -13.00
N ARG A 255 -5.79 -20.77 -12.12
CA ARG A 255 -4.53 -21.21 -11.51
C ARG A 255 -4.75 -21.95 -10.21
#